data_309e63ef3a5a162c12c1c71717410a67
#
_entry.id   309e63ef3a5a162c12c1c71717410a67
#
_cell.length_a   1.000
_cell.length_b   1.000
_cell.length_c   1.000
_cell.angle_alpha   90.00
_cell.angle_beta   90.00
_cell.angle_gamma   90.00
#
_symmetry.space_group_name_H-M   'P 1'
#
loop_
_entity.id
_entity.type
_entity.pdbx_description
1 polymer ?
#
loop_
_entity_poly.entity_id
_entity_poly.type
_entity_poly.pdbx_seq_one_letter_code
_entity_poly.pdbx_strand_id
1 'polypeptide(L)'
;METAESSLLARLIGQVVVVDLSSSYVCLGTLVGCDAEFLELSDADLHDFRDSAASREVYVYDSVRLGIRRNRARLLVARREVVAVTRFDDIATT
;
A
#
# COMPACT_ATOMS: atom_id res chain seq x y z
N MET A 1 22.51 -10.58 4.35
CA MET A 1 22.40 -9.55 5.40
C MET A 1 21.34 -8.54 5.03
N GLU A 2 20.46 -8.21 5.95
CA GLU A 2 19.46 -7.20 5.72
C GLU A 2 20.02 -5.80 5.92
N THR A 3 19.57 -4.87 5.10
CA THR A 3 19.85 -3.47 5.30
C THR A 3 18.89 -2.92 6.37
N ALA A 4 19.18 -1.75 6.95
CA ALA A 4 18.27 -1.10 7.87
C ALA A 4 16.91 -0.82 7.20
N GLU A 5 16.93 -0.48 5.91
CA GLU A 5 15.74 -0.26 5.11
C GLU A 5 14.88 -1.52 5.03
N SER A 6 15.49 -2.68 4.74
CA SER A 6 14.76 -3.95 4.70
C SER A 6 14.18 -4.32 6.05
N SER A 7 14.91 -4.03 7.14
CA SER A 7 14.43 -4.30 8.49
C SER A 7 13.20 -3.48 8.83
N LEU A 8 13.16 -2.21 8.45
CA LEU A 8 11.99 -1.37 8.70
C LEU A 8 10.78 -1.88 7.91
N LEU A 9 10.98 -2.18 6.65
CA LEU A 9 9.89 -2.66 5.81
C LEU A 9 9.41 -4.04 6.27
N ALA A 10 10.32 -4.90 6.69
CA ALA A 10 9.98 -6.25 7.16
C ALA A 10 9.07 -6.21 8.38
N ARG A 11 9.12 -5.16 9.19
CA ARG A 11 8.22 -5.00 10.34
C ARG A 11 6.77 -4.85 9.95
N LEU A 12 6.52 -4.49 8.70
CA LEU A 12 5.17 -4.28 8.19
C LEU A 12 4.57 -5.54 7.58
N ILE A 13 5.34 -6.62 7.46
CA ILE A 13 4.85 -7.89 6.92
C ILE A 13 3.71 -8.39 7.81
N GLY A 14 2.59 -8.76 7.18
CA GLY A 14 1.38 -9.17 7.86
C GLY A 14 0.43 -8.03 8.16
N GLN A 15 0.85 -6.79 7.94
CA GLN A 15 0.02 -5.62 8.20
C GLN A 15 -0.69 -5.15 6.94
N VAL A 16 -1.87 -4.58 7.12
CA VAL A 16 -2.58 -3.89 6.03
C VAL A 16 -1.94 -2.52 5.86
N VAL A 17 -1.55 -2.20 4.64
CA VAL A 17 -0.79 -0.98 4.35
C VAL A 17 -1.38 -0.21 3.18
N VAL A 18 -1.05 1.09 3.16
CA VAL A 18 -1.23 1.98 2.02
C VAL A 18 0.15 2.18 1.40
N VAL A 19 0.26 1.93 0.10
CA VAL A 19 1.50 2.13 -0.65
C VAL A 19 1.28 3.28 -1.62
N ASP A 20 1.88 4.42 -1.33
CA ASP A 20 1.81 5.60 -2.19
C ASP A 20 2.88 5.49 -3.27
N LEU A 21 2.47 5.65 -4.51
CA LEU A 21 3.38 5.54 -5.66
C LEU A 21 3.65 6.91 -6.26
N SER A 22 4.75 7.00 -6.99
CA SER A 22 5.15 8.24 -7.67
C SER A 22 4.23 8.59 -8.84
N SER A 23 3.45 7.61 -9.31
CA SER A 23 2.48 7.80 -10.39
C SER A 23 1.11 8.21 -9.85
N SER A 24 0.08 8.12 -10.70
CA SER A 24 -1.31 8.38 -10.30
C SER A 24 -1.94 7.22 -9.53
N TYR A 25 -1.19 6.14 -9.27
CA TYR A 25 -1.71 4.96 -8.60
C TYR A 25 -1.42 4.97 -7.10
N VAL A 26 -2.29 4.31 -6.36
CA VAL A 26 -2.06 3.93 -4.97
C VAL A 26 -2.45 2.46 -4.82
N CYS A 27 -1.77 1.75 -3.94
CA CYS A 27 -2.09 0.36 -3.65
C CYS A 27 -2.46 0.22 -2.17
N LEU A 28 -3.46 -0.59 -1.90
CA LEU A 28 -3.84 -0.97 -0.54
C LEU A 28 -3.82 -2.49 -0.48
N GLY A 29 -3.41 -3.03 0.66
CA GLY A 29 -3.44 -4.48 0.83
C GLY A 29 -2.61 -4.92 2.00
N THR A 30 -2.53 -6.23 2.20
CA THR A 30 -1.69 -6.82 3.23
C THR A 30 -0.30 -7.07 2.65
N LEU A 31 0.72 -6.52 3.30
CA LEU A 31 2.10 -6.76 2.89
C LEU A 31 2.48 -8.18 3.30
N VAL A 32 2.82 -9.02 2.31
CA VAL A 32 3.19 -10.40 2.59
C VAL A 32 4.67 -10.66 2.41
N GLY A 33 5.38 -9.79 1.72
CA GLY A 33 6.83 -9.93 1.57
C GLY A 33 7.44 -8.80 0.80
N CYS A 34 8.75 -8.76 0.77
CA CYS A 34 9.49 -7.78 0.00
C CYS A 34 10.89 -8.32 -0.31
N ASP A 35 11.43 -7.86 -1.41
CA ASP A 35 12.82 -8.10 -1.77
C ASP A 35 13.44 -6.78 -2.25
N ALA A 36 14.59 -6.85 -2.92
CA ALA A 36 15.28 -5.64 -3.36
C ALA A 36 14.50 -4.87 -4.43
N GLU A 37 13.61 -5.53 -5.16
CA GLU A 37 12.96 -4.93 -6.32
C GLU A 37 11.46 -4.74 -6.16
N PHE A 38 10.80 -5.58 -5.34
CA PHE A 38 9.34 -5.58 -5.25
C PHE A 38 8.84 -5.66 -3.82
N LEU A 39 7.63 -5.11 -3.61
CA LEU A 39 6.76 -5.44 -2.50
C LEU A 39 5.69 -6.39 -3.01
N GLU A 40 5.30 -7.37 -2.19
CA GLU A 40 4.18 -8.23 -2.52
C GLU A 40 3.02 -7.95 -1.58
N LEU A 41 1.85 -7.68 -2.17
CA LEU A 41 0.61 -7.46 -1.42
C LEU A 41 -0.38 -8.57 -1.75
N SER A 42 -1.18 -8.95 -0.76
CA SER A 42 -2.32 -9.84 -0.97
C SER A 42 -3.62 -9.10 -0.70
N ASP A 43 -4.71 -9.58 -1.31
CA ASP A 43 -6.05 -8.99 -1.16
C ASP A 43 -5.99 -7.48 -1.39
N ALA A 44 -5.41 -7.09 -2.51
CA ALA A 44 -5.02 -5.72 -2.78
C ALA A 44 -6.01 -4.99 -3.67
N ASP A 45 -6.00 -3.67 -3.52
CA ASP A 45 -6.66 -2.77 -4.46
C ASP A 45 -5.57 -1.95 -5.14
N LEU A 46 -5.55 -1.99 -6.47
CA LEU A 46 -4.71 -1.11 -7.28
C LEU A 46 -5.64 -0.04 -7.85
N HIS A 47 -5.48 1.19 -7.38
CA HIS A 47 -6.39 2.28 -7.70
C HIS A 47 -5.67 3.40 -8.45
N ASP A 48 -6.31 3.86 -9.54
CA ASP A 48 -5.82 4.98 -10.34
C ASP A 48 -6.69 6.21 -10.04
N PHE A 49 -6.09 7.27 -9.50
CA PHE A 49 -6.82 8.50 -9.17
C PHE A 49 -7.39 9.22 -10.36
N ARG A 50 -6.87 8.98 -11.55
CA ARG A 50 -7.41 9.61 -12.76
C ARG A 50 -8.81 9.12 -13.08
N ASP A 51 -9.17 7.94 -12.56
CA ASP A 51 -10.47 7.32 -12.81
C ASP A 51 -11.47 7.56 -11.68
N SER A 52 -11.09 8.39 -10.70
CA SER A 52 -11.90 8.59 -9.52
C SER A 52 -12.19 10.07 -9.31
N ALA A 53 -13.41 10.38 -8.88
CA ALA A 53 -13.77 11.72 -8.46
C ALA A 53 -13.28 12.03 -7.05
N ALA A 54 -12.96 11.02 -6.26
CA ALA A 54 -12.50 11.20 -4.89
C ALA A 54 -11.02 11.55 -4.85
N SER A 55 -10.63 12.39 -3.88
CA SER A 55 -9.23 12.66 -3.63
C SER A 55 -8.56 11.42 -3.04
N ARG A 56 -7.20 11.42 -3.05
CA ARG A 56 -6.42 10.34 -2.43
C ARG A 56 -6.81 10.17 -0.97
N GLU A 57 -6.92 11.28 -0.25
CA GLU A 57 -7.21 11.26 1.18
C GLU A 57 -8.58 10.66 1.46
N VAL A 58 -9.59 11.03 0.70
CA VAL A 58 -10.94 10.48 0.85
C VAL A 58 -10.95 8.99 0.53
N TYR A 59 -10.30 8.59 -0.54
CA TYR A 59 -10.21 7.18 -0.92
C TYR A 59 -9.57 6.33 0.17
N VAL A 60 -8.41 6.79 0.68
CA VAL A 60 -7.70 6.08 1.75
C VAL A 60 -8.54 6.03 3.01
N TYR A 61 -9.11 7.15 3.40
CA TYR A 61 -9.95 7.25 4.60
C TYR A 61 -11.14 6.29 4.53
N ASP A 62 -11.82 6.25 3.39
CA ASP A 62 -12.96 5.36 3.21
C ASP A 62 -12.54 3.89 3.26
N SER A 63 -11.37 3.57 2.72
CA SER A 63 -10.86 2.20 2.75
C SER A 63 -10.51 1.77 4.17
N VAL A 64 -9.97 2.66 4.99
CA VAL A 64 -9.70 2.37 6.40
C VAL A 64 -10.99 2.12 7.16
N ARG A 65 -12.02 2.92 6.89
CA ARG A 65 -13.31 2.80 7.58
C ARG A 65 -14.16 1.62 7.11
N LEU A 66 -14.20 1.38 5.80
CA LEU A 66 -15.18 0.49 5.19
C LEU A 66 -14.56 -0.81 4.66
N GLY A 67 -13.24 -0.90 4.66
CA GLY A 67 -12.54 -2.05 4.12
C GLY A 67 -12.07 -1.82 2.69
N ILE A 68 -11.13 -2.67 2.27
CA ILE A 68 -10.53 -2.59 0.95
C ILE A 68 -11.45 -3.28 -0.07
N ARG A 69 -11.72 -2.61 -1.17
CA ARG A 69 -12.44 -3.19 -2.31
C ARG A 69 -11.42 -3.83 -3.22
N ARG A 70 -10.96 -5.02 -2.86
CA ARG A 70 -9.87 -5.69 -3.53
C ARG A 70 -10.18 -5.99 -5.00
N ASN A 71 -9.21 -5.75 -5.86
CA ASN A 71 -9.28 -6.13 -7.26
C ASN A 71 -8.08 -6.95 -7.70
N ARG A 72 -7.20 -7.30 -6.76
CA ARG A 72 -6.04 -8.17 -7.01
C ARG A 72 -5.87 -9.12 -5.85
N ALA A 73 -5.85 -10.44 -6.13
CA ALA A 73 -5.53 -11.43 -5.09
C ALA A 73 -4.07 -11.31 -4.67
N ARG A 74 -3.19 -11.06 -5.63
CA ARG A 74 -1.77 -10.84 -5.41
C ARG A 74 -1.30 -9.71 -6.31
N LEU A 75 -0.39 -8.88 -5.78
CA LEU A 75 0.14 -7.74 -6.51
C LEU A 75 1.60 -7.55 -6.15
N LEU A 76 2.45 -7.45 -7.17
CA LEU A 76 3.84 -7.06 -6.98
C LEU A 76 3.97 -5.60 -7.36
N VAL A 77 4.52 -4.81 -6.45
CA VAL A 77 4.71 -3.36 -6.63
C VAL A 77 6.19 -3.07 -6.72
N ALA A 78 6.62 -2.41 -7.78
CA ALA A 78 8.03 -2.06 -7.95
C ALA A 78 8.47 -1.08 -6.86
N ARG A 79 9.50 -1.44 -6.09
CA ARG A 79 9.98 -0.60 -5.00
C ARG A 79 10.44 0.78 -5.46
N ARG A 80 11.00 0.86 -6.66
CA ARG A 80 11.47 2.15 -7.18
C ARG A 80 10.35 3.16 -7.42
N GLU A 81 9.10 2.69 -7.47
CA GLU A 81 7.93 3.56 -7.64
C GLU A 81 7.31 3.96 -6.31
N VAL A 82 7.77 3.39 -5.21
CA VAL A 82 7.17 3.60 -3.89
C VAL A 82 7.70 4.91 -3.29
N VAL A 83 6.77 5.76 -2.90
CA VAL A 83 7.08 7.00 -2.18
C VAL A 83 6.98 6.79 -0.68
N ALA A 84 5.94 6.08 -0.23
CA ALA A 84 5.70 5.86 1.20
C ALA A 84 4.87 4.60 1.40
N VAL A 85 5.08 3.95 2.55
CA VAL A 85 4.26 2.82 3.00
C VAL A 85 3.77 3.16 4.39
N THR A 86 2.45 3.08 4.60
CA THR A 86 1.83 3.43 5.88
C THR A 86 0.90 2.31 6.32
N ARG A 87 0.99 1.89 7.58
CA ARG A 87 0.02 0.93 8.11
C ARG A 87 -1.35 1.60 8.20
N PHE A 88 -2.41 0.83 7.96
CA PHE A 88 -3.78 1.34 8.15
C PHE A 88 -3.97 1.92 9.55
N ASP A 89 -3.42 1.25 10.56
CA ASP A 89 -3.56 1.69 11.94
C ASP A 89 -2.89 3.05 12.21
N ASP A 90 -1.98 3.46 11.36
CA ASP A 90 -1.26 4.73 11.51
C ASP A 90 -1.87 5.87 10.68
N ILE A 91 -2.94 5.59 9.94
CA ILE A 91 -3.62 6.66 9.18
C ILE A 91 -4.37 7.55 10.17
N ALA A 92 -4.04 8.84 10.15
CA ALA A 92 -4.70 9.80 11.02
C ALA A 92 -6.09 10.13 10.45
N THR A 93 -7.11 9.99 11.29
CA THR A 93 -8.50 10.21 10.89
C THR A 93 -9.12 11.44 11.53
N THR A 94 -8.34 12.23 12.23
CA THR A 94 -8.80 13.45 12.91
C THR A 94 -8.18 14.69 12.28
#